data_7daf46b5b260e9a569f76c74d147052b
#
_entry.id   7daf46b5b260e9a569f76c74d147052b
#
_cell.length_a   1.000
_cell.length_b   1.000
_cell.length_c   1.000
_cell.angle_alpha   90.00
_cell.angle_beta   90.00
_cell.angle_gamma   90.00
#
_symmetry.space_group_name_H-M   'P 1'
#
loop_
_entity.id
_entity.type
_entity.pdbx_description
1 polymer ?
#
loop_
_entity_poly.entity_id
_entity_poly.type
_entity_poly.pdbx_seq_one_letter_code
_entity_poly.pdbx_strand_id
1 'polypeptide(L)'
;MANFIKSINFGYAKDNLLRDTARMAAIESVKFFKNSFVKGGFIDTSLKQWAGKQSPLGGKKLMYGTGALMQSIQKTEETAQRVVVSSDTPYSSLHNDGGIITVTAQMKKFWWAQYYKFAGKTKTTGRGRQSNSAGNRRLNAKAEYCKRMALMKVGSKIKIPQRQFIGESQTLMAELDRQLHTKIAEYWENS
;
A
#
# COMPACT_ATOMS: atom_id res chain seq x y z
N MET A 1 46.54 38.21 -20.32
CA MET A 1 45.75 37.05 -19.88
C MET A 1 44.62 37.60 -19.00
N ALA A 2 43.38 37.51 -19.47
CA ALA A 2 42.22 37.96 -18.70
C ALA A 2 41.83 36.84 -17.73
N ASN A 3 42.00 37.08 -16.42
CA ASN A 3 41.49 36.18 -15.38
C ASN A 3 39.98 36.32 -15.32
N PHE A 4 39.26 35.42 -15.91
CA PHE A 4 37.82 35.28 -15.69
C PHE A 4 37.61 34.64 -14.30
N ILE A 5 37.40 35.47 -13.29
CA ILE A 5 36.87 34.99 -12.01
C ILE A 5 35.37 34.76 -12.20
N LYS A 6 34.99 33.51 -12.39
CA LYS A 6 33.58 33.11 -12.42
C LYS A 6 33.05 33.25 -11.00
N SER A 7 32.22 34.24 -10.72
CA SER A 7 31.60 34.38 -9.40
C SER A 7 30.60 33.24 -9.20
N ILE A 8 30.81 32.44 -8.18
CA ILE A 8 29.87 31.35 -7.79
C ILE A 8 28.75 31.99 -6.99
N ASN A 9 27.53 31.89 -7.50
CA ASN A 9 26.32 32.28 -6.75
C ASN A 9 25.88 31.13 -5.83
N PHE A 10 26.40 31.09 -4.62
CA PHE A 10 26.10 30.06 -3.62
C PHE A 10 24.60 29.97 -3.27
N GLY A 11 23.85 31.08 -3.34
CA GLY A 11 22.41 31.09 -3.10
C GLY A 11 21.66 30.25 -4.17
N TYR A 12 21.97 30.51 -5.43
CA TYR A 12 21.37 29.78 -6.56
C TYR A 12 21.74 28.29 -6.56
N ALA A 13 23.01 27.99 -6.29
CA ALA A 13 23.47 26.59 -6.19
C ALA A 13 22.78 25.85 -5.06
N LYS A 14 22.62 26.46 -3.88
CA LYS A 14 21.91 25.93 -2.73
C LYS A 14 20.44 25.63 -3.07
N ASP A 15 19.73 26.58 -3.68
CA ASP A 15 18.30 26.43 -3.97
C ASP A 15 18.04 25.30 -4.98
N ASN A 16 18.90 25.16 -5.98
CA ASN A 16 18.81 24.06 -6.93
C ASN A 16 19.10 22.70 -6.28
N LEU A 17 20.14 22.62 -5.46
CA LEU A 17 20.48 21.41 -4.71
C LEU A 17 19.31 20.96 -3.81
N LEU A 18 18.69 21.89 -3.09
CA LEU A 18 17.55 21.60 -2.22
C LEU A 18 16.34 21.08 -3.01
N ARG A 19 16.03 21.69 -4.16
CA ARG A 19 14.94 21.22 -5.04
C ARG A 19 15.21 19.84 -5.61
N ASP A 20 16.42 19.60 -6.10
CA ASP A 20 16.82 18.31 -6.66
C ASP A 20 16.80 17.20 -5.60
N THR A 21 17.25 17.53 -4.39
CA THR A 21 17.20 16.62 -3.24
C THR A 21 15.74 16.30 -2.85
N ALA A 22 14.87 17.31 -2.78
CA ALA A 22 13.46 17.11 -2.46
C ALA A 22 12.78 16.22 -3.52
N ARG A 23 13.06 16.48 -4.80
CA ARG A 23 12.55 15.66 -5.91
C ARG A 23 13.01 14.20 -5.83
N MET A 24 14.30 13.99 -5.58
CA MET A 24 14.88 12.67 -5.38
C MET A 24 14.19 11.96 -4.20
N ALA A 25 14.09 12.62 -3.05
CA ALA A 25 13.44 12.07 -1.86
C ALA A 25 11.97 11.70 -2.12
N ALA A 26 11.23 12.52 -2.88
CA ALA A 26 9.85 12.24 -3.27
C ALA A 26 9.74 10.96 -4.10
N ILE A 27 10.57 10.83 -5.13
CA ILE A 27 10.57 9.66 -6.03
C ILE A 27 10.93 8.38 -5.26
N GLU A 28 12.00 8.41 -4.49
CA GLU A 28 12.48 7.22 -3.76
C GLU A 28 11.50 6.83 -2.65
N SER A 29 10.90 7.78 -1.93
CA SER A 29 9.89 7.48 -0.91
C SER A 29 8.65 6.81 -1.51
N VAL A 30 8.11 7.33 -2.61
CA VAL A 30 6.96 6.72 -3.30
C VAL A 30 7.29 5.30 -3.75
N LYS A 31 8.46 5.10 -4.35
CA LYS A 31 8.94 3.80 -4.83
C LYS A 31 9.13 2.82 -3.66
N PHE A 32 9.73 3.28 -2.56
CA PHE A 32 9.94 2.49 -1.35
C PHE A 32 8.62 2.00 -0.76
N PHE A 33 7.64 2.90 -0.57
CA PHE A 33 6.34 2.53 -0.02
C PHE A 33 5.54 1.60 -0.94
N LYS A 34 5.57 1.81 -2.24
CA LYS A 34 4.97 0.87 -3.21
C LYS A 34 5.62 -0.51 -3.17
N ASN A 35 6.92 -0.58 -2.89
CA ASN A 35 7.65 -1.84 -2.77
C ASN A 35 7.17 -2.71 -1.59
N SER A 36 6.56 -2.13 -0.55
CA SER A 36 5.92 -2.86 0.56
C SER A 36 4.88 -3.86 0.05
N PHE A 37 4.13 -3.52 -1.02
CA PHE A 37 3.13 -4.40 -1.64
C PHE A 37 3.78 -5.56 -2.42
N VAL A 38 4.96 -5.35 -2.97
CA VAL A 38 5.72 -6.40 -3.67
C VAL A 38 6.31 -7.37 -2.64
N LYS A 39 6.88 -6.83 -1.57
CA LYS A 39 7.49 -7.59 -0.47
C LYS A 39 6.46 -8.26 0.46
N GLY A 40 5.20 -7.77 0.49
CA GLY A 40 4.15 -8.24 1.39
C GLY A 40 4.39 -7.87 2.85
N GLY A 41 5.06 -6.75 3.08
CA GLY A 41 5.42 -6.25 4.40
C GLY A 41 6.05 -4.87 4.34
N PHE A 42 6.27 -4.25 5.49
CA PHE A 42 6.94 -2.97 5.63
C PHE A 42 8.40 -3.16 6.07
N ILE A 43 9.29 -2.45 5.42
CA ILE A 43 10.73 -2.46 5.77
C ILE A 43 11.00 -1.22 6.64
N ASP A 44 11.38 -1.48 7.89
CA ASP A 44 11.94 -0.47 8.77
C ASP A 44 13.46 -0.69 8.84
N THR A 45 14.01 -1.32 9.88
CA THR A 45 15.37 -1.89 9.89
C THR A 45 15.40 -3.27 9.24
N SER A 46 14.30 -3.99 9.33
CA SER A 46 14.08 -5.30 8.73
C SER A 46 12.67 -5.43 8.17
N LEU A 47 12.43 -6.44 7.34
CA LEU A 47 11.11 -6.69 6.77
C LEU A 47 10.14 -7.22 7.84
N LYS A 48 9.13 -6.42 8.20
CA LYS A 48 7.98 -6.84 9.01
C LYS A 48 6.88 -7.32 8.08
N GLN A 49 6.75 -8.64 7.92
CA GLN A 49 5.72 -9.22 7.06
C GLN A 49 4.32 -8.93 7.56
N TRP A 50 3.40 -8.65 6.64
CA TRP A 50 2.00 -8.43 6.98
C TRP A 50 1.31 -9.72 7.42
N ALA A 51 0.41 -9.59 8.40
CA ALA A 51 -0.47 -10.68 8.79
C ALA A 51 -1.23 -11.26 7.58
N GLY A 52 -1.25 -12.58 7.50
CA GLY A 52 -1.82 -13.30 6.37
C GLY A 52 -3.28 -12.96 6.11
N LYS A 53 -3.77 -13.41 4.98
CA LYS A 53 -5.13 -13.16 4.53
C LYS A 53 -6.13 -14.01 5.33
N GLN A 54 -7.10 -13.35 5.96
CA GLN A 54 -8.17 -13.99 6.72
C GLN A 54 -9.42 -14.31 5.88
N SER A 55 -9.52 -13.70 4.69
CA SER A 55 -10.68 -13.84 3.81
C SER A 55 -10.32 -14.63 2.56
N PRO A 56 -11.17 -15.58 2.09
CA PRO A 56 -10.99 -16.26 0.82
C PRO A 56 -11.33 -15.38 -0.39
N LEU A 57 -11.82 -14.16 -0.15
CA LEU A 57 -12.16 -13.18 -1.19
C LEU A 57 -10.94 -12.42 -1.67
N GLY A 58 -11.04 -11.86 -2.89
CA GLY A 58 -9.97 -11.05 -3.49
C GLY A 58 -8.87 -11.88 -4.18
N GLY A 59 -7.83 -11.18 -4.66
CA GLY A 59 -6.73 -11.75 -5.45
C GLY A 59 -5.79 -12.68 -4.68
N LYS A 60 -4.81 -13.25 -5.38
CA LYS A 60 -3.81 -14.17 -4.78
C LYS A 60 -2.87 -13.45 -3.82
N LYS A 61 -2.46 -12.22 -4.16
CA LYS A 61 -1.56 -11.42 -3.34
C LYS A 61 -2.33 -10.62 -2.28
N LEU A 62 -1.76 -10.56 -1.08
CA LEU A 62 -2.29 -9.76 0.02
C LEU A 62 -2.23 -8.27 -0.35
N MET A 63 -3.27 -7.51 -0.01
CA MET A 63 -3.38 -6.05 -0.25
C MET A 63 -3.27 -5.62 -1.73
N TYR A 64 -3.03 -6.53 -2.66
CA TYR A 64 -2.80 -6.17 -4.06
C TYR A 64 -4.09 -6.01 -4.87
N GLY A 65 -5.18 -6.73 -4.53
CA GLY A 65 -6.51 -6.61 -5.17
C GLY A 65 -6.50 -6.17 -6.64
N THR A 66 -7.01 -4.99 -6.91
CA THR A 66 -6.92 -4.28 -8.20
C THR A 66 -5.62 -3.47 -8.35
N GLY A 67 -4.82 -3.37 -7.30
CA GLY A 67 -3.66 -2.47 -7.24
C GLY A 67 -3.98 -1.03 -6.86
N ALA A 68 -5.26 -0.68 -6.70
CA ALA A 68 -5.69 0.71 -6.44
C ALA A 68 -5.00 1.33 -5.22
N LEU A 69 -4.90 0.60 -4.10
CA LEU A 69 -4.24 1.10 -2.89
C LEU A 69 -2.73 1.36 -3.11
N MET A 70 -2.04 0.50 -3.83
CA MET A 70 -0.63 0.71 -4.15
C MET A 70 -0.46 1.90 -5.11
N GLN A 71 -1.36 2.04 -6.09
CA GLN A 71 -1.31 3.14 -7.06
C GLN A 71 -1.66 4.48 -6.44
N SER A 72 -2.51 4.51 -5.41
CA SER A 72 -2.89 5.73 -4.70
C SER A 72 -1.76 6.37 -3.89
N ILE A 73 -0.66 5.63 -3.66
CA ILE A 73 0.52 6.20 -2.99
C ILE A 73 1.20 7.17 -3.95
N GLN A 74 1.20 8.43 -3.59
CA GLN A 74 1.75 9.49 -4.42
C GLN A 74 2.33 10.61 -3.55
N LYS A 75 3.19 11.40 -4.16
CA LYS A 75 3.66 12.66 -3.60
C LYS A 75 2.51 13.66 -3.62
N THR A 76 2.16 14.21 -2.47
CA THR A 76 1.11 15.22 -2.32
C THR A 76 1.65 16.62 -2.09
N GLU A 77 2.87 16.73 -1.60
CA GLU A 77 3.58 18.00 -1.44
C GLU A 77 5.06 17.82 -1.78
N GLU A 78 5.65 18.78 -2.48
CA GLU A 78 7.10 18.86 -2.73
C GLU A 78 7.51 20.32 -2.73
N THR A 79 8.29 20.68 -1.72
CA THR A 79 8.97 21.97 -1.61
C THR A 79 10.47 21.73 -1.40
N ALA A 80 11.28 22.76 -1.48
CA ALA A 80 12.71 22.65 -1.21
C ALA A 80 13.05 22.14 0.22
N GLN A 81 12.09 22.20 1.15
CA GLN A 81 12.29 21.88 2.57
C GLN A 81 11.42 20.71 3.05
N ARG A 82 10.42 20.30 2.25
CA ARG A 82 9.44 19.31 2.68
C ARG A 82 8.92 18.47 1.52
N VAL A 83 8.85 17.19 1.76
CA VAL A 83 8.18 16.22 0.89
C VAL A 83 7.12 15.48 1.70
N VAL A 84 5.91 15.40 1.17
CA VAL A 84 4.83 14.61 1.76
C VAL A 84 4.41 13.54 0.77
N VAL A 85 4.39 12.30 1.23
CA VAL A 85 3.86 11.16 0.49
C VAL A 85 2.64 10.63 1.22
N SER A 86 1.53 10.50 0.53
CA SER A 86 0.27 10.02 1.11
C SER A 86 -0.48 9.09 0.17
N SER A 87 -1.59 8.54 0.65
CA SER A 87 -2.55 7.77 -0.12
C SER A 87 -3.92 8.43 0.03
N ASP A 88 -4.60 8.65 -1.07
CA ASP A 88 -5.90 9.32 -1.14
C ASP A 88 -7.10 8.38 -0.97
N THR A 89 -6.86 7.06 -0.82
CA THR A 89 -7.96 6.11 -0.65
C THR A 89 -8.54 6.17 0.76
N PRO A 90 -9.89 6.19 0.93
CA PRO A 90 -10.53 6.34 2.24
C PRO A 90 -10.21 5.22 3.25
N TYR A 91 -9.78 4.06 2.76
CA TYR A 91 -9.46 2.88 3.58
C TYR A 91 -7.95 2.71 3.83
N SER A 92 -7.11 3.64 3.35
CA SER A 92 -5.66 3.55 3.47
C SER A 92 -5.19 3.52 4.92
N SER A 93 -5.68 4.44 5.76
CA SER A 93 -5.34 4.50 7.19
C SER A 93 -5.76 3.24 7.93
N LEU A 94 -6.97 2.70 7.63
CA LEU A 94 -7.46 1.47 8.24
C LEU A 94 -6.54 0.27 7.96
N HIS A 95 -5.96 0.21 6.77
CA HIS A 95 -5.00 -0.84 6.44
C HIS A 95 -3.61 -0.55 6.99
N ASN A 96 -3.16 0.71 6.90
CA ASN A 96 -1.84 1.11 7.37
C ASN A 96 -1.68 0.92 8.88
N ASP A 97 -2.66 1.37 9.64
CA ASP A 97 -2.58 1.45 11.10
C ASP A 97 -3.34 0.31 11.79
N GLY A 98 -4.15 -0.42 11.00
CA GLY A 98 -5.12 -1.35 11.55
C GLY A 98 -6.32 -0.63 12.14
N GLY A 99 -7.30 -1.39 12.63
CA GLY A 99 -8.47 -0.76 13.23
C GLY A 99 -9.62 -1.71 13.45
N ILE A 100 -10.78 -1.12 13.68
CA ILE A 100 -12.02 -1.85 13.95
C ILE A 100 -13.11 -1.33 13.01
N ILE A 101 -13.77 -2.26 12.31
CA ILE A 101 -14.98 -1.97 11.52
C ILE A 101 -16.19 -2.46 12.31
N THR A 102 -17.21 -1.61 12.44
CA THR A 102 -18.50 -1.99 13.03
C THR A 102 -19.42 -2.53 11.94
N VAL A 103 -19.98 -3.70 12.18
CA VAL A 103 -20.93 -4.34 11.25
C VAL A 103 -22.21 -3.53 11.13
N THR A 104 -22.55 -3.12 9.93
CA THR A 104 -23.79 -2.39 9.62
C THR A 104 -24.81 -3.26 8.91
N ALA A 105 -26.08 -2.84 8.89
CA ALA A 105 -27.13 -3.53 8.13
C ALA A 105 -26.82 -3.56 6.63
N GLN A 106 -26.21 -2.51 6.10
CA GLN A 106 -25.80 -2.44 4.69
C GLN A 106 -24.70 -3.47 4.37
N MET A 107 -23.71 -3.64 5.26
CA MET A 107 -22.70 -4.69 5.11
C MET A 107 -23.32 -6.08 5.08
N LYS A 108 -24.32 -6.36 5.92
CA LYS A 108 -25.03 -7.64 5.91
C LYS A 108 -25.73 -7.91 4.59
N LYS A 109 -26.44 -6.88 4.03
CA LYS A 109 -27.07 -6.98 2.70
C LYS A 109 -26.04 -7.29 1.61
N PHE A 110 -24.90 -6.62 1.63
CA PHE A 110 -23.80 -6.88 0.71
C PHE A 110 -23.27 -8.32 0.84
N TRP A 111 -23.06 -8.81 2.06
CA TRP A 111 -22.54 -10.16 2.28
C TRP A 111 -23.56 -11.25 1.86
N TRP A 112 -24.86 -11.03 2.05
CA TRP A 112 -25.89 -11.93 1.53
C TRP A 112 -25.89 -11.95 -0.01
N ALA A 113 -25.78 -10.80 -0.66
CA ALA A 113 -25.68 -10.75 -2.12
C ALA A 113 -24.46 -11.51 -2.65
N GLN A 114 -23.29 -11.35 -1.97
CA GLN A 114 -22.09 -12.10 -2.32
C GLN A 114 -22.24 -13.63 -2.07
N TYR A 115 -22.90 -14.01 -0.99
CA TYR A 115 -23.21 -15.42 -0.71
C TYR A 115 -23.98 -16.05 -1.86
N TYR A 116 -25.10 -15.48 -2.25
CA TYR A 116 -25.91 -16.01 -3.35
C TYR A 116 -25.15 -16.02 -4.69
N LYS A 117 -24.35 -15.00 -4.94
CA LYS A 117 -23.50 -14.94 -6.13
C LYS A 117 -22.50 -16.10 -6.20
N PHE A 118 -21.88 -16.49 -5.09
CA PHE A 118 -20.91 -17.59 -5.07
C PHE A 118 -21.61 -18.95 -5.02
N ALA A 119 -22.65 -19.10 -4.22
CA ALA A 119 -23.44 -20.34 -4.12
C ALA A 119 -24.08 -20.71 -5.46
N GLY A 120 -24.64 -19.72 -6.18
CA GLY A 120 -25.28 -19.96 -7.50
C GLY A 120 -24.28 -20.30 -8.63
N LYS A 121 -22.99 -20.16 -8.41
CA LYS A 121 -21.95 -20.55 -9.38
C LYS A 121 -21.40 -21.97 -9.18
N THR A 122 -21.84 -22.67 -8.15
CA THR A 122 -21.41 -24.05 -7.89
C THR A 122 -22.05 -25.00 -8.91
N LYS A 123 -21.23 -25.88 -9.46
CA LYS A 123 -21.68 -26.87 -10.44
C LYS A 123 -22.17 -28.14 -9.73
N THR A 124 -23.24 -28.70 -10.23
CA THR A 124 -23.75 -30.04 -9.83
C THR A 124 -23.23 -31.10 -10.80
N THR A 125 -23.12 -32.33 -10.32
CA THR A 125 -22.90 -33.51 -11.16
C THR A 125 -24.21 -33.93 -11.84
N GLY A 126 -24.16 -34.76 -12.88
CA GLY A 126 -25.34 -35.29 -13.55
C GLY A 126 -26.32 -36.08 -12.62
N ARG A 127 -25.91 -36.41 -11.40
CA ARG A 127 -26.73 -37.01 -10.35
C ARG A 127 -27.27 -36.01 -9.34
N GLY A 128 -27.26 -34.70 -9.64
CA GLY A 128 -27.79 -33.64 -8.79
C GLY A 128 -26.95 -33.30 -7.55
N ARG A 129 -25.82 -33.96 -7.31
CA ARG A 129 -24.91 -33.67 -6.19
C ARG A 129 -23.91 -32.57 -6.55
N GLN A 130 -23.49 -31.73 -5.59
CA GLN A 130 -22.44 -30.78 -5.84
C GLN A 130 -21.13 -31.46 -6.25
N SER A 131 -20.52 -30.99 -7.34
CA SER A 131 -19.22 -31.48 -7.80
C SER A 131 -18.15 -31.15 -6.79
N ASN A 132 -17.27 -32.08 -6.43
CA ASN A 132 -16.16 -31.88 -5.52
C ASN A 132 -14.89 -31.34 -6.22
N SER A 133 -15.07 -30.60 -7.31
CA SER A 133 -13.95 -29.98 -8.03
C SER A 133 -13.25 -28.89 -7.20
N ALA A 134 -11.97 -28.64 -7.49
CA ALA A 134 -11.21 -27.56 -6.83
C ALA A 134 -11.89 -26.18 -7.00
N GLY A 135 -12.55 -25.96 -8.15
CA GLY A 135 -13.36 -24.76 -8.42
C GLY A 135 -14.53 -24.63 -7.46
N ASN A 136 -15.33 -25.70 -7.29
CA ASN A 136 -16.45 -25.69 -6.37
C ASN A 136 -16.02 -25.54 -4.91
N ARG A 137 -14.94 -26.20 -4.49
CA ARG A 137 -14.41 -26.02 -3.13
C ARG A 137 -14.05 -24.55 -2.86
N ARG A 138 -13.44 -23.86 -3.83
CA ARG A 138 -13.14 -22.42 -3.71
C ARG A 138 -14.40 -21.55 -3.66
N LEU A 139 -15.41 -21.86 -4.47
CA LEU A 139 -16.69 -21.15 -4.47
C LEU A 139 -17.44 -21.36 -3.15
N ASN A 140 -17.49 -22.58 -2.65
CA ASN A 140 -18.09 -22.90 -1.36
C ASN A 140 -17.38 -22.18 -0.21
N ALA A 141 -16.05 -22.18 -0.17
CA ALA A 141 -15.30 -21.47 0.84
C ALA A 141 -15.61 -19.95 0.84
N LYS A 142 -15.78 -19.34 -0.35
CA LYS A 142 -16.20 -17.95 -0.49
C LYS A 142 -17.64 -17.74 -0.03
N ALA A 143 -18.55 -18.62 -0.40
CA ALA A 143 -19.95 -18.54 0.00
C ALA A 143 -20.07 -18.66 1.53
N GLU A 144 -19.47 -19.68 2.14
CA GLU A 144 -19.51 -19.87 3.59
C GLU A 144 -18.88 -18.70 4.37
N TYR A 145 -17.80 -18.14 3.87
CA TYR A 145 -17.23 -16.92 4.45
C TYR A 145 -18.24 -15.76 4.41
N CYS A 146 -18.89 -15.52 3.25
CA CYS A 146 -19.88 -14.45 3.11
C CYS A 146 -21.10 -14.69 4.00
N LYS A 147 -21.58 -15.94 4.11
CA LYS A 147 -22.69 -16.33 4.99
C LYS A 147 -22.35 -16.02 6.46
N ARG A 148 -21.17 -16.43 6.92
CA ARG A 148 -20.70 -16.13 8.28
C ARG A 148 -20.67 -14.62 8.56
N MET A 149 -20.16 -13.82 7.60
CA MET A 149 -20.15 -12.37 7.73
C MET A 149 -21.56 -11.76 7.76
N ALA A 150 -22.48 -12.28 6.92
CA ALA A 150 -23.86 -11.82 6.87
C ALA A 150 -24.67 -12.18 8.13
N LEU A 151 -24.32 -13.25 8.83
CA LEU A 151 -24.95 -13.68 10.08
C LEU A 151 -24.45 -12.89 11.31
N MET A 152 -23.37 -12.13 11.20
CA MET A 152 -22.89 -11.31 12.31
C MET A 152 -23.98 -10.33 12.79
N LYS A 153 -24.05 -10.10 14.10
CA LYS A 153 -24.96 -9.11 14.69
C LYS A 153 -24.55 -7.70 14.26
N VAL A 154 -25.51 -6.84 13.92
CA VAL A 154 -25.28 -5.42 13.70
C VAL A 154 -24.68 -4.82 14.99
N GLY A 155 -23.65 -3.98 14.87
CA GLY A 155 -22.89 -3.46 15.99
C GLY A 155 -21.68 -4.31 16.40
N SER A 156 -21.56 -5.57 15.91
CA SER A 156 -20.36 -6.38 16.15
C SER A 156 -19.12 -5.73 15.56
N LYS A 157 -17.97 -5.96 16.19
CA LYS A 157 -16.69 -5.37 15.80
C LYS A 157 -15.84 -6.39 15.04
N ILE A 158 -15.30 -5.99 13.89
CA ILE A 158 -14.36 -6.75 13.09
C ILE A 158 -12.99 -6.08 13.21
N LYS A 159 -12.02 -6.79 13.78
CA LYS A 159 -10.63 -6.28 13.88
C LYS A 159 -9.92 -6.46 12.55
N ILE A 160 -9.40 -5.36 12.00
CA ILE A 160 -8.53 -5.32 10.83
C ILE A 160 -7.09 -5.25 11.32
N PRO A 161 -6.25 -6.23 10.98
CA PRO A 161 -4.85 -6.20 11.39
C PRO A 161 -4.10 -5.08 10.67
N GLN A 162 -3.16 -4.47 11.37
CA GLN A 162 -2.24 -3.50 10.78
C GLN A 162 -1.44 -4.13 9.65
N ARG A 163 -1.33 -3.40 8.56
CA ARG A 163 -0.50 -3.73 7.40
C ARG A 163 0.15 -2.44 6.90
N GLN A 164 1.09 -1.96 7.70
CA GLN A 164 1.80 -0.72 7.43
C GLN A 164 2.46 -0.77 6.04
N PHE A 165 2.31 0.28 5.26
CA PHE A 165 2.92 0.45 3.94
C PHE A 165 3.46 1.87 3.74
N ILE A 166 3.07 2.83 4.57
CA ILE A 166 3.61 4.18 4.68
C ILE A 166 3.96 4.43 6.14
N GLY A 167 5.09 5.08 6.39
CA GLY A 167 5.52 5.47 7.73
C GLY A 167 7.02 5.68 7.81
N GLU A 168 7.50 5.94 9.01
CA GLU A 168 8.93 6.10 9.27
C GLU A 168 9.67 4.77 9.04
N SER A 169 10.82 4.86 8.40
CA SER A 169 11.68 3.72 8.08
C SER A 169 13.14 4.16 8.15
N GLN A 170 13.90 3.48 9.00
CA GLN A 170 15.33 3.72 9.13
C GLN A 170 16.08 3.35 7.83
N THR A 171 15.65 2.29 7.16
CA THR A 171 16.22 1.90 5.86
C THR A 171 16.00 2.97 4.79
N LEU A 172 14.79 3.56 4.72
CA LEU A 172 14.52 4.65 3.79
C LEU A 172 15.36 5.88 4.12
N MET A 173 15.44 6.26 5.40
CA MET A 173 16.22 7.43 5.83
C MET A 173 17.69 7.26 5.50
N ALA A 174 18.28 6.09 5.77
CA ALA A 174 19.67 5.81 5.44
C ALA A 174 19.93 5.85 3.92
N GLU A 175 18.99 5.36 3.11
CA GLU A 175 19.12 5.43 1.67
C GLU A 175 19.02 6.87 1.13
N LEU A 176 18.10 7.68 1.66
CA LEU A 176 17.98 9.09 1.30
C LEU A 176 19.22 9.88 1.71
N ASP A 177 19.78 9.61 2.89
CA ASP A 177 21.02 10.24 3.36
C ASP A 177 22.20 9.90 2.45
N ARG A 178 22.37 8.64 2.08
CA ARG A 178 23.38 8.20 1.13
C ARG A 178 23.26 8.90 -0.22
N GLN A 179 22.04 9.02 -0.75
CA GLN A 179 21.78 9.68 -2.02
C GLN A 179 22.01 11.20 -1.93
N LEU A 180 21.70 11.81 -0.79
CA LEU A 180 21.99 13.22 -0.53
C LEU A 180 23.50 13.50 -0.58
N HIS A 181 24.30 12.68 0.09
CA HIS A 181 25.76 12.82 0.05
C HIS A 181 26.31 12.69 -1.37
N THR A 182 25.79 11.75 -2.16
CA THR A 182 26.17 11.61 -3.57
C THR A 182 25.82 12.87 -4.37
N LYS A 183 24.62 13.42 -4.19
CA LYS A 183 24.17 14.63 -4.87
C LYS A 183 25.01 15.85 -4.49
N ILE A 184 25.39 15.99 -3.23
CA ILE A 184 26.28 17.06 -2.79
C ILE A 184 27.65 16.95 -3.47
N ALA A 185 28.23 15.75 -3.53
CA ALA A 185 29.52 15.53 -4.20
C ALA A 185 29.43 15.88 -5.71
N GLU A 186 28.42 15.39 -6.43
CA GLU A 186 28.18 15.71 -7.84
C GLU A 186 28.05 17.23 -8.08
N TYR A 187 27.43 17.95 -7.15
CA TYR A 187 27.25 19.40 -7.26
C TYR A 187 28.58 20.17 -7.11
N TRP A 188 29.48 19.69 -6.22
CA TRP A 188 30.78 20.28 -6.05
C TRP A 188 31.75 19.97 -7.18
N GLU A 189 31.66 18.80 -7.80
CA GLU A 189 32.49 18.41 -8.94
C GLU A 189 32.13 19.17 -10.23
N ASN A 190 30.88 19.59 -10.37
CA ASN A 190 30.37 20.27 -11.57
C ASN A 190 30.23 21.78 -11.45
N SER A 191 30.65 22.37 -10.33
CA SER A 191 30.62 23.83 -10.08
C SER A 191 31.96 24.45 -10.26
#